data_7ac4868c69ff1640f2b1b97e5d5f0830
#
_entry.id   7ac4868c69ff1640f2b1b97e5d5f0830
#
_cell.length_a   1.000
_cell.length_b   1.000
_cell.length_c   1.000
_cell.angle_alpha   90.00
_cell.angle_beta   90.00
_cell.angle_gamma   90.00
#
_symmetry.space_group_name_H-M   'P 1'
#
loop_
_entity.id
_entity.type
_entity.pdbx_description
1 polymer ?
#
loop_
_entity_poly.entity_id
_entity_poly.type
_entity_poly.pdbx_seq_one_letter_code
_entity_poly.pdbx_strand_id
1 'polypeptide(L)'
;MKRGILVALALLFAASGCGYRLESGTARFTDPSVRIDVSPFANRSTTPDAGAVVAARLREELRRSGFRGTFGNIGPNYLVEGRVREVRSDVFSHGADRFSLENRLTLVVDIRVVEVVRGGVLWKESGLSETASFFSGADAQYTEANRRAAFEEIARRMAVRLSQTLRVLL
;
A
#
# COMPACT_ATOMS: atom_id res chain seq x y z
N MET A 1 -12.47 55.32 20.29
CA MET A 1 -11.43 54.37 20.69
C MET A 1 -11.89 52.90 20.66
N LYS A 2 -13.13 52.53 21.11
CA LYS A 2 -13.61 51.13 21.12
C LYS A 2 -13.77 50.49 19.72
N ARG A 3 -14.10 51.26 18.66
CA ARG A 3 -14.25 50.73 17.30
C ARG A 3 -12.92 50.35 16.63
N GLY A 4 -11.82 51.06 16.94
CA GLY A 4 -10.49 50.73 16.40
C GLY A 4 -9.92 49.45 16.97
N ILE A 5 -10.20 49.11 18.23
CA ILE A 5 -9.74 47.88 18.89
C ILE A 5 -10.44 46.64 18.31
N LEU A 6 -11.73 46.76 17.99
CA LEU A 6 -12.48 45.66 17.35
C LEU A 6 -11.98 45.33 15.96
N VAL A 7 -11.62 46.34 15.16
CA VAL A 7 -11.07 46.17 13.82
C VAL A 7 -9.66 45.52 13.88
N ALA A 8 -8.82 45.97 14.83
CA ALA A 8 -7.50 45.43 15.01
C ALA A 8 -7.57 43.92 15.48
N LEU A 9 -8.52 43.61 16.35
CA LEU A 9 -8.72 42.21 16.81
C LEU A 9 -9.23 41.29 15.68
N ALA A 10 -10.11 41.81 14.80
CA ALA A 10 -10.59 41.07 13.63
C ALA A 10 -9.49 40.82 12.59
N LEU A 11 -8.58 41.78 12.40
CA LEU A 11 -7.41 41.62 11.53
C LEU A 11 -6.39 40.62 12.07
N LEU A 12 -6.21 40.51 13.39
CA LEU A 12 -5.35 39.47 13.98
C LEU A 12 -5.90 38.07 13.79
N PHE A 13 -7.23 37.87 13.82
CA PHE A 13 -7.86 36.57 13.56
C PHE A 13 -7.81 36.17 12.10
N ALA A 14 -7.77 37.11 11.17
CA ALA A 14 -7.61 36.82 9.74
C ALA A 14 -6.19 36.37 9.36
N ALA A 15 -5.17 36.68 10.18
CA ALA A 15 -3.78 36.29 9.96
C ALA A 15 -3.43 34.88 10.48
N SER A 16 -4.29 34.27 11.28
CA SER A 16 -4.14 32.85 11.70
C SER A 16 -4.73 31.90 10.66
N GLY A 17 -4.46 32.11 9.37
CA GLY A 17 -4.71 31.15 8.33
C GLY A 17 -3.92 29.89 8.67
N CYS A 18 -4.61 28.81 9.08
CA CYS A 18 -4.01 27.49 9.23
C CYS A 18 -3.21 27.19 7.97
N GLY A 19 -1.89 27.12 8.12
CA GLY A 19 -0.95 26.78 7.06
C GLY A 19 -1.06 25.32 6.61
N TYR A 20 -2.28 24.82 6.42
CA TYR A 20 -2.54 23.60 5.69
C TYR A 20 -2.22 23.86 4.21
N ARG A 21 -1.00 23.63 3.80
CA ARG A 21 -0.73 23.33 2.41
C ARG A 21 -1.46 22.02 2.12
N LEU A 22 -2.56 22.12 1.38
CA LEU A 22 -3.03 21.00 0.58
C LEU A 22 -1.88 20.67 -0.38
N GLU A 23 -1.04 19.74 0.02
CA GLU A 23 -0.19 19.06 -0.93
C GLU A 23 -1.16 18.29 -1.83
N SER A 24 -1.51 18.89 -2.95
CA SER A 24 -2.24 18.21 -4.03
C SER A 24 -1.36 17.03 -4.41
N GLY A 25 -1.73 15.84 -3.88
CA GLY A 25 -0.96 14.61 -3.92
C GLY A 25 -0.79 13.98 -5.30
N THR A 26 -0.46 14.80 -6.27
CA THR A 26 0.01 14.42 -7.60
C THR A 26 1.43 14.94 -7.84
N ALA A 27 2.30 14.81 -6.84
CA ALA A 27 3.72 14.76 -7.14
C ALA A 27 3.93 13.48 -7.96
N ARG A 28 3.64 13.56 -9.26
CA ARG A 28 4.02 12.53 -10.22
C ARG A 28 5.54 12.43 -10.10
N PHE A 29 6.02 11.21 -9.93
CA PHE A 29 7.43 10.94 -10.01
C PHE A 29 7.90 11.50 -11.36
N THR A 30 8.77 12.50 -11.34
CA THR A 30 9.08 13.33 -12.51
C THR A 30 10.39 12.93 -13.18
N ASP A 31 11.18 12.03 -12.57
CA ASP A 31 12.41 11.59 -13.22
C ASP A 31 12.11 10.54 -14.30
N PRO A 32 12.21 10.91 -15.59
CA PRO A 32 11.93 10.00 -16.70
C PRO A 32 12.98 8.88 -16.83
N SER A 33 14.11 8.99 -16.14
CA SER A 33 15.19 7.99 -16.17
C SER A 33 14.89 6.78 -15.29
N VAL A 34 14.04 6.93 -14.26
CA VAL A 34 13.70 5.85 -13.34
C VAL A 34 12.66 4.92 -13.96
N ARG A 35 13.07 3.70 -14.22
CA ARG A 35 12.24 2.60 -14.74
C ARG A 35 12.25 1.45 -13.75
N ILE A 36 11.07 1.11 -13.27
CA ILE A 36 10.88 0.05 -12.27
C ILE A 36 10.11 -1.09 -12.92
N ASP A 37 10.57 -2.31 -12.66
CA ASP A 37 9.77 -3.51 -12.89
C ASP A 37 9.53 -4.25 -11.58
N VAL A 38 8.43 -4.99 -11.52
CA VAL A 38 8.04 -5.79 -10.35
C VAL A 38 7.95 -7.23 -10.79
N SER A 39 8.86 -8.07 -10.32
CA SER A 39 8.78 -9.51 -10.54
C SER A 39 7.52 -10.11 -9.91
N PRO A 40 6.98 -11.21 -10.42
CA PRO A 40 6.02 -11.99 -9.69
C PRO A 40 6.58 -12.36 -8.31
N PHE A 41 5.82 -12.11 -7.24
CA PHE A 41 6.29 -12.45 -5.90
C PHE A 41 6.24 -13.96 -5.67
N ALA A 42 7.29 -14.51 -5.09
CA ALA A 42 7.27 -15.89 -4.64
C ALA A 42 6.18 -16.07 -3.57
N ASN A 43 5.44 -17.18 -3.62
CA ASN A 43 4.38 -17.45 -2.66
C ASN A 43 4.75 -18.66 -1.79
N ARG A 44 4.83 -18.47 -0.48
CA ARG A 44 5.03 -19.52 0.53
C ARG A 44 3.81 -19.68 1.43
N SER A 45 2.74 -18.92 1.19
CA SER A 45 1.49 -19.03 1.94
C SER A 45 0.62 -20.16 1.37
N THR A 46 -0.40 -20.52 2.13
CA THR A 46 -1.43 -21.47 1.70
C THR A 46 -2.51 -20.84 0.81
N THR A 47 -2.51 -19.50 0.67
CA THR A 47 -3.47 -18.80 -0.20
C THR A 47 -2.95 -18.86 -1.64
N PRO A 48 -3.68 -19.49 -2.58
CA PRO A 48 -3.29 -19.53 -3.99
C PRO A 48 -3.09 -18.14 -4.55
N ASP A 49 -2.15 -17.98 -5.48
CA ASP A 49 -1.91 -16.75 -6.25
C ASP A 49 -1.59 -15.49 -5.43
N ALA A 50 -1.42 -15.60 -4.10
CA ALA A 50 -1.18 -14.45 -3.24
C ALA A 50 0.00 -13.58 -3.71
N GLY A 51 1.09 -14.20 -4.14
CA GLY A 51 2.25 -13.48 -4.67
C GLY A 51 1.93 -12.73 -5.97
N ALA A 52 1.17 -13.33 -6.87
CA ALA A 52 0.77 -12.71 -8.13
C ALA A 52 -0.16 -11.51 -7.89
N VAL A 53 -1.12 -11.64 -6.97
CA VAL A 53 -2.05 -10.56 -6.61
C VAL A 53 -1.31 -9.37 -6.02
N VAL A 54 -0.43 -9.60 -5.03
CA VAL A 54 0.35 -8.53 -4.39
C VAL A 54 1.23 -7.81 -5.42
N ALA A 55 1.93 -8.56 -6.28
CA ALA A 55 2.77 -7.98 -7.33
C ALA A 55 1.94 -7.18 -8.36
N ALA A 56 0.76 -7.67 -8.74
CA ALA A 56 -0.14 -6.97 -9.66
C ALA A 56 -0.64 -5.64 -9.06
N ARG A 57 -1.05 -5.63 -7.78
CA ARG A 57 -1.47 -4.42 -7.08
C ARG A 57 -0.33 -3.41 -6.96
N LEU A 58 0.88 -3.87 -6.69
CA LEU A 58 2.06 -2.99 -6.65
C LEU A 58 2.36 -2.37 -8.02
N ARG A 59 2.34 -3.15 -9.10
CA ARG A 59 2.51 -2.61 -10.47
C ARG A 59 1.46 -1.55 -10.80
N GLU A 60 0.20 -1.82 -10.45
CA GLU A 60 -0.88 -0.87 -10.67
C GLU A 60 -0.66 0.43 -9.90
N GLU A 61 -0.28 0.34 -8.62
CA GLU A 61 -0.03 1.50 -7.78
C GLU A 61 1.18 2.32 -8.23
N LEU A 62 2.28 1.65 -8.60
CA LEU A 62 3.44 2.33 -9.17
C LEU A 62 3.09 3.09 -10.45
N ARG A 63 2.29 2.51 -11.33
CA ARG A 63 1.82 3.19 -12.54
C ARG A 63 0.94 4.40 -12.21
N ARG A 64 0.04 4.29 -11.23
CA ARG A 64 -0.79 5.42 -10.75
C ARG A 64 0.07 6.52 -10.13
N SER A 65 1.13 6.14 -9.44
CA SER A 65 2.09 7.05 -8.81
C SER A 65 3.04 7.72 -9.82
N GLY A 66 2.93 7.40 -11.12
CA GLY A 66 3.71 8.03 -12.19
C GLY A 66 5.06 7.36 -12.46
N PHE A 67 5.38 6.25 -11.81
CA PHE A 67 6.56 5.47 -12.17
C PHE A 67 6.40 4.88 -13.57
N ARG A 68 7.50 4.90 -14.34
CA ARG A 68 7.52 4.29 -15.66
C ARG A 68 7.88 2.81 -15.53
N GLY A 69 7.04 1.95 -16.13
CA GLY A 69 7.40 0.55 -16.34
C GLY A 69 8.41 0.40 -17.49
N THR A 70 8.86 -0.82 -17.70
CA THR A 70 9.68 -1.16 -18.89
C THR A 70 8.84 -1.11 -20.15
N PHE A 71 9.21 -0.23 -21.08
CA PHE A 71 8.59 -0.15 -22.39
C PHE A 71 9.67 -0.33 -23.49
N GLY A 72 9.40 -1.22 -24.44
CA GLY A 72 10.29 -1.46 -25.57
C GLY A 72 11.59 -2.19 -25.19
N ASN A 73 12.68 -1.86 -25.87
CA ASN A 73 13.98 -2.53 -25.72
C ASN A 73 14.82 -2.01 -24.55
N ILE A 74 14.29 -1.09 -23.74
CA ILE A 74 15.03 -0.50 -22.63
C ILE A 74 14.57 -1.18 -21.35
N GLY A 75 15.46 -1.97 -20.74
CA GLY A 75 15.20 -2.69 -19.49
C GLY A 75 15.00 -1.78 -18.27
N PRO A 76 14.56 -2.34 -17.14
CA PRO A 76 14.40 -1.61 -15.89
C PRO A 76 15.76 -1.21 -15.31
N ASN A 77 15.80 -0.06 -14.60
CA ASN A 77 16.93 0.30 -13.76
C ASN A 77 16.83 -0.37 -12.39
N TYR A 78 15.60 -0.56 -11.94
CA TYR A 78 15.28 -1.12 -10.63
C TYR A 78 14.31 -2.27 -10.77
N LEU A 79 14.59 -3.34 -10.05
CA LEU A 79 13.74 -4.53 -9.99
C LEU A 79 13.24 -4.70 -8.56
N VAL A 80 11.92 -4.75 -8.42
CA VAL A 80 11.28 -5.06 -7.15
C VAL A 80 10.99 -6.55 -7.11
N GLU A 81 11.56 -7.24 -6.15
CA GLU A 81 11.34 -8.65 -5.90
C GLU A 81 10.70 -8.83 -4.54
N GLY A 82 9.77 -9.76 -4.43
CA GLY A 82 9.06 -10.01 -3.19
C GLY A 82 8.76 -11.49 -2.95
N ARG A 83 8.41 -11.77 -1.71
CA ARG A 83 7.96 -13.08 -1.27
C ARG A 83 6.84 -12.92 -0.26
N VAL A 84 5.68 -13.47 -0.55
CA VAL A 84 4.63 -13.67 0.45
C VAL A 84 5.06 -14.82 1.36
N ARG A 85 5.30 -14.49 2.64
CA ARG A 85 5.69 -15.48 3.66
C ARG A 85 4.48 -16.22 4.19
N GLU A 86 3.43 -15.46 4.47
CA GLU A 86 2.26 -15.95 5.17
C GLU A 86 1.02 -15.14 4.81
N VAL A 87 -0.10 -15.84 4.70
CA VAL A 87 -1.46 -15.27 4.74
C VAL A 87 -2.21 -16.08 5.78
N ARG A 88 -2.51 -15.46 6.92
CA ARG A 88 -3.12 -16.09 8.09
C ARG A 88 -4.45 -15.45 8.44
N SER A 89 -5.40 -16.29 8.84
CA SER A 89 -6.69 -15.85 9.35
C SER A 89 -6.86 -16.31 10.79
N ASP A 90 -7.11 -15.38 11.70
CA ASP A 90 -7.33 -15.65 13.12
C ASP A 90 -8.72 -15.11 13.52
N VAL A 91 -9.42 -15.83 14.38
CA VAL A 91 -10.66 -15.33 14.98
C VAL A 91 -10.32 -14.17 15.91
N PHE A 92 -10.96 -13.02 15.67
CA PHE A 92 -10.71 -11.81 16.43
C PHE A 92 -11.77 -11.57 17.50
N SER A 93 -13.04 -11.72 17.14
CA SER A 93 -14.14 -11.62 18.10
C SER A 93 -15.34 -12.46 17.68
N HIS A 94 -16.24 -12.70 18.64
CA HIS A 94 -17.51 -13.38 18.40
C HIS A 94 -18.60 -12.32 18.26
N GLY A 95 -19.42 -12.41 17.21
CA GLY A 95 -20.59 -11.57 17.06
C GLY A 95 -21.62 -11.81 18.17
N ALA A 96 -22.45 -10.81 18.44
CA ALA A 96 -23.48 -10.88 19.46
C ALA A 96 -24.53 -11.99 19.19
N ASP A 97 -24.67 -12.41 17.96
CA ASP A 97 -25.67 -13.39 17.46
C ASP A 97 -25.14 -14.82 17.39
N ARG A 98 -23.96 -15.14 17.91
CA ARG A 98 -23.29 -16.44 17.91
C ARG A 98 -23.03 -17.06 16.51
N PHE A 99 -23.51 -16.45 15.45
CA PHE A 99 -23.40 -16.96 14.06
C PHE A 99 -22.39 -16.19 13.24
N SER A 100 -21.99 -14.99 13.67
CA SER A 100 -21.04 -14.16 12.99
C SER A 100 -19.74 -14.08 13.79
N LEU A 101 -18.63 -14.48 13.18
CA LEU A 101 -17.29 -14.34 13.74
C LEU A 101 -16.56 -13.25 12.96
N GLU A 102 -15.99 -12.30 13.70
CA GLU A 102 -15.04 -11.38 13.11
C GLU A 102 -13.66 -12.05 13.08
N ASN A 103 -13.11 -12.17 11.88
CA ASN A 103 -11.78 -12.71 11.65
C ASN A 103 -10.83 -11.59 11.23
N ARG A 104 -9.56 -11.76 11.59
CA ARG A 104 -8.48 -10.90 11.14
C ARG A 104 -7.63 -11.67 10.13
N LEU A 105 -7.55 -11.15 8.92
CA LEU A 105 -6.63 -11.63 7.90
C LEU A 105 -5.32 -10.85 8.00
N THR A 106 -4.19 -11.54 8.03
CA THR A 106 -2.84 -10.96 8.07
C THR A 106 -2.05 -11.43 6.87
N LEU A 107 -1.47 -10.49 6.14
CA LEU A 107 -0.51 -10.73 5.05
C LEU A 107 0.88 -10.33 5.52
N VAL A 108 1.87 -11.20 5.36
CA VAL A 108 3.28 -10.92 5.67
C VAL A 108 4.13 -11.09 4.41
N VAL A 109 4.92 -10.07 4.09
CA VAL A 109 5.72 -9.99 2.86
C VAL A 109 7.16 -9.61 3.18
N ASP A 110 8.11 -10.27 2.53
CA ASP A 110 9.49 -9.81 2.40
C ASP A 110 9.65 -9.15 1.03
N ILE A 111 10.41 -8.05 0.98
CA ILE A 111 10.62 -7.31 -0.27
C ILE A 111 12.07 -6.83 -0.35
N ARG A 112 12.59 -6.74 -1.58
CA ARG A 112 13.87 -6.10 -1.89
C ARG A 112 13.80 -5.34 -3.20
N VAL A 113 14.57 -4.27 -3.28
CA VAL A 113 14.77 -3.47 -4.49
C VAL A 113 16.20 -3.65 -4.94
N VAL A 114 16.38 -4.08 -6.16
CA VAL A 114 17.69 -4.33 -6.76
C VAL A 114 17.94 -3.29 -7.84
N GLU A 115 19.12 -2.66 -7.81
CA GLU A 115 19.59 -1.83 -8.91
C GLU A 115 20.20 -2.74 -9.98
N VAL A 116 19.56 -2.81 -11.16
CA VAL A 116 19.91 -3.80 -12.20
C VAL A 116 21.30 -3.55 -12.78
N VAL A 117 21.68 -2.28 -12.97
CA VAL A 117 22.95 -1.93 -13.63
C VAL A 117 24.16 -2.28 -12.74
N ARG A 118 24.06 -2.01 -11.44
CA ARG A 118 25.15 -2.28 -10.48
C ARG A 118 25.01 -3.64 -9.80
N GLY A 119 23.88 -4.32 -9.96
CA GLY A 119 23.60 -5.62 -9.34
C GLY A 119 23.49 -5.59 -7.82
N GLY A 120 23.36 -4.39 -7.21
CA GLY A 120 23.31 -4.19 -5.78
C GLY A 120 21.87 -4.19 -5.25
N VAL A 121 21.70 -4.64 -3.99
CA VAL A 121 20.45 -4.44 -3.27
C VAL A 121 20.43 -3.02 -2.72
N LEU A 122 19.54 -2.18 -3.27
CA LEU A 122 19.34 -0.80 -2.82
C LEU A 122 18.62 -0.74 -1.48
N TRP A 123 17.61 -1.57 -1.31
CA TRP A 123 16.80 -1.62 -0.10
C TRP A 123 16.17 -2.99 0.07
N LYS A 124 15.98 -3.39 1.31
CA LYS A 124 15.24 -4.61 1.67
C LYS A 124 14.49 -4.40 2.98
N GLU A 125 13.32 -4.99 3.08
CA GLU A 125 12.54 -5.07 4.31
C GLU A 125 11.91 -6.46 4.43
N SER A 126 11.94 -7.02 5.62
CA SER A 126 11.40 -8.36 5.91
C SER A 126 10.29 -8.27 6.93
N GLY A 127 9.25 -9.09 6.76
CA GLY A 127 8.15 -9.15 7.70
C GLY A 127 7.21 -7.94 7.64
N LEU A 128 7.16 -7.22 6.50
CA LEU A 128 6.12 -6.23 6.27
C LEU A 128 4.76 -6.87 6.43
N SER A 129 3.91 -6.32 7.30
CA SER A 129 2.60 -6.88 7.56
C SER A 129 1.49 -5.86 7.39
N GLU A 130 0.36 -6.34 6.86
CA GLU A 130 -0.91 -5.62 6.76
C GLU A 130 -2.04 -6.53 7.21
N THR A 131 -3.08 -5.95 7.80
CA THR A 131 -4.22 -6.69 8.34
C THR A 131 -5.53 -6.08 7.91
N ALA A 132 -6.57 -6.91 7.73
CA ALA A 132 -7.94 -6.47 7.59
C ALA A 132 -8.88 -7.44 8.31
N SER A 133 -10.01 -6.93 8.78
CA SER A 133 -11.08 -7.78 9.31
C SER A 133 -12.03 -8.22 8.21
N PHE A 134 -12.62 -9.39 8.39
CA PHE A 134 -13.74 -9.87 7.60
C PHE A 134 -14.68 -10.70 8.46
N PHE A 135 -15.96 -10.77 8.07
CA PHE A 135 -16.94 -11.56 8.78
C PHE A 135 -17.12 -12.93 8.12
N SER A 136 -17.11 -13.96 8.95
CA SER A 136 -17.56 -15.31 8.56
C SER A 136 -18.95 -15.59 9.14
N GLY A 137 -19.76 -16.33 8.40
CA GLY A 137 -21.09 -16.72 8.78
C GLY A 137 -21.35 -18.19 8.48
N ALA A 138 -22.62 -18.59 8.56
CA ALA A 138 -23.02 -19.98 8.27
C ALA A 138 -22.83 -20.38 6.80
N ASP A 139 -22.80 -19.40 5.88
CA ASP A 139 -22.57 -19.65 4.47
C ASP A 139 -21.06 -19.58 4.13
N ALA A 140 -20.52 -20.69 3.66
CA ALA A 140 -19.12 -20.81 3.26
C ALA A 140 -18.76 -19.94 2.05
N GLN A 141 -19.68 -19.76 1.08
CA GLN A 141 -19.43 -18.94 -0.09
C GLN A 141 -19.35 -17.46 0.30
N TYR A 142 -20.25 -17.02 1.17
CA TYR A 142 -20.23 -15.68 1.73
C TYR A 142 -18.93 -15.40 2.49
N THR A 143 -18.52 -16.35 3.35
CA THR A 143 -17.27 -16.27 4.12
C THR A 143 -16.04 -16.14 3.21
N GLU A 144 -15.97 -16.97 2.16
CA GLU A 144 -14.85 -16.94 1.22
C GLU A 144 -14.83 -15.66 0.38
N ALA A 145 -15.98 -15.13 -0.01
CA ALA A 145 -16.08 -13.85 -0.71
C ALA A 145 -15.55 -12.70 0.17
N ASN A 146 -15.94 -12.66 1.45
CA ASN A 146 -15.46 -11.66 2.41
C ASN A 146 -13.95 -11.79 2.67
N ARG A 147 -13.44 -13.02 2.80
CA ARG A 147 -12.01 -13.28 2.97
C ARG A 147 -11.22 -12.79 1.75
N ARG A 148 -11.72 -13.04 0.55
CA ARG A 148 -11.09 -12.56 -0.70
C ARG A 148 -11.10 -11.04 -0.80
N ALA A 149 -12.22 -10.40 -0.47
CA ALA A 149 -12.30 -8.94 -0.44
C ALA A 149 -11.32 -8.32 0.57
N ALA A 150 -11.19 -8.90 1.76
CA ALA A 150 -10.21 -8.49 2.75
C ALA A 150 -8.78 -8.66 2.25
N PHE A 151 -8.46 -9.76 1.55
CA PHE A 151 -7.15 -9.98 0.98
C PHE A 151 -6.79 -8.93 -0.09
N GLU A 152 -7.73 -8.63 -0.99
CA GLU A 152 -7.54 -7.58 -2.00
C GLU A 152 -7.30 -6.21 -1.38
N GLU A 153 -8.02 -5.88 -0.31
CA GLU A 153 -7.83 -4.63 0.42
C GLU A 153 -6.46 -4.54 1.09
N ILE A 154 -5.99 -5.64 1.72
CA ILE A 154 -4.65 -5.70 2.31
C ILE A 154 -3.58 -5.56 1.24
N ALA A 155 -3.72 -6.27 0.12
CA ALA A 155 -2.76 -6.20 -0.99
C ALA A 155 -2.68 -4.77 -1.57
N ARG A 156 -3.82 -4.08 -1.68
CA ARG A 156 -3.88 -2.68 -2.10
C ARG A 156 -3.17 -1.75 -1.11
N ARG A 157 -3.43 -1.87 0.20
CA ARG A 157 -2.76 -1.05 1.23
C ARG A 157 -1.26 -1.29 1.27
N MET A 158 -0.84 -2.56 1.17
CA MET A 158 0.57 -2.93 1.05
C MET A 158 1.21 -2.26 -0.17
N ALA A 159 0.55 -2.28 -1.33
CA ALA A 159 1.03 -1.65 -2.55
C ALA A 159 1.21 -0.12 -2.39
N VAL A 160 0.25 0.56 -1.77
CA VAL A 160 0.33 2.00 -1.48
C VAL A 160 1.53 2.30 -0.58
N ARG A 161 1.69 1.56 0.51
CA ARG A 161 2.82 1.72 1.43
C ARG A 161 4.16 1.52 0.72
N LEU A 162 4.28 0.47 -0.08
CA LEU A 162 5.49 0.18 -0.84
C LEU A 162 5.77 1.24 -1.92
N SER A 163 4.76 1.74 -2.61
CA SER A 163 4.94 2.79 -3.61
C SER A 163 5.44 4.10 -2.97
N GLN A 164 4.95 4.44 -1.78
CA GLN A 164 5.43 5.59 -1.01
C GLN A 164 6.90 5.42 -0.60
N THR A 165 7.28 4.23 -0.11
CA THR A 165 8.67 3.92 0.21
C THR A 165 9.58 4.05 -1.01
N LEU A 166 9.18 3.48 -2.15
CA LEU A 166 9.94 3.57 -3.40
C LEU A 166 10.10 5.00 -3.91
N ARG A 167 9.10 5.85 -3.69
CA ARG A 167 9.17 7.28 -4.05
C ARG A 167 10.21 8.05 -3.24
N VAL A 168 10.48 7.62 -2.01
CA VAL A 168 11.50 8.25 -1.16
C VAL A 168 12.90 7.70 -1.48
N LEU A 169 12.99 6.46 -1.95
CA LEU A 169 14.25 5.78 -2.23
C LEU A 169 14.85 6.13 -3.59
N LEU A 170 14.02 6.48 -4.56
CA LEU A 170 14.38 6.66 -5.98
C LEU A 170 14.12 8.08 -6.45
#